data_4ff35b2794b3fe678a5fce318334d222
#
_entry.id   4ff35b2794b3fe678a5fce318334d222
#
_cell.length_a   1.000
_cell.length_b   1.000
_cell.length_c   1.000
_cell.angle_alpha   90.00
_cell.angle_beta   90.00
_cell.angle_gamma   90.00
#
_symmetry.space_group_name_H-M   'P 1'
#
loop_
_entity.id
_entity.type
_entity.pdbx_description
1 polymer ?
#
loop_
_entity_poly.entity_id
_entity_poly.type
_entity_poly.pdbx_seq_one_letter_code
_entity_poly.pdbx_strand_id
1 'polypeptide(L)'
;MAAPISDHLLPSTASFTEEGRLLVGGRDLVELADEFGTPLFVYDEFHLRQRCQSALYAFGDGVAYATKAFLCAAMAKLAHDEGMHLDVASAGEAFVAMRAGVPPEKLVMHGNNKSTQELTYALERGIGRIVVDSFDELNRLKRLAGFGYGIPKVLLRLTPGVEAHTHEYIATGHEDVKFGFSISSGAAMEAVIRTRTDGSGVNLVGLHAHVGSQVFDVNSFERIVERLAAFFIPLGLPELVIGGGLGVAYTADEYAPSIGDWGNTVRFACNTAGIASNVRVSAEPGRAIVATAGLTLYRVGTIKDLPDIRTYVSVDGGMSDNPRPVLYGSGYEAFLPRNARAERTRLVRLVGKHCESGDFLIKEAWVPEDTKVGDVIATPVTGAYGYSMASNYNKLPRPAVVFVADGKARTVVRRETYEDLLRLDVLD
;
A
#
# COMPACT_ATOMS: atom_id res chain seq x y z
N MET A 1 14.30 22.98 16.36
CA MET A 1 12.90 23.47 16.28
C MET A 1 12.33 23.06 14.94
N ALA A 2 11.12 22.52 14.92
CA ALA A 2 10.39 22.24 13.69
C ALA A 2 9.11 23.10 13.64
N ALA A 3 8.73 23.49 12.45
CA ALA A 3 7.47 24.19 12.18
C ALA A 3 6.25 23.32 12.64
N PRO A 4 5.06 23.87 12.73
CA PRO A 4 3.83 23.08 12.82
C PRO A 4 3.79 21.97 11.78
N ILE A 5 2.91 20.97 11.99
CA ILE A 5 2.77 19.89 10.99
C ILE A 5 2.40 20.46 9.62
N SER A 6 3.05 19.97 8.57
CA SER A 6 2.82 20.44 7.20
C SER A 6 1.50 19.91 6.65
N ASP A 7 0.74 20.78 6.00
CA ASP A 7 -0.60 20.46 5.49
C ASP A 7 -0.58 19.31 4.46
N HIS A 8 0.49 19.19 3.65
CA HIS A 8 0.62 18.11 2.66
C HIS A 8 0.76 16.70 3.25
N LEU A 9 1.04 16.59 4.56
CA LEU A 9 1.08 15.31 5.28
C LEU A 9 -0.28 14.95 5.90
N LEU A 10 -1.24 15.87 5.90
CA LEU A 10 -2.54 15.67 6.51
C LEU A 10 -3.57 15.14 5.49
N PRO A 11 -4.60 14.41 5.95
CA PRO A 11 -5.73 14.06 5.10
C PRO A 11 -6.41 15.28 4.48
N SER A 12 -7.05 15.11 3.31
CA SER A 12 -7.59 16.24 2.53
C SER A 12 -8.74 16.99 3.20
N THR A 13 -9.44 16.36 4.15
CA THR A 13 -10.51 17.00 4.92
C THR A 13 -10.01 17.60 6.24
N ALA A 14 -8.69 17.61 6.46
CA ALA A 14 -8.11 18.18 7.67
C ALA A 14 -8.52 19.66 7.83
N SER A 15 -9.02 20.00 9.00
CA SER A 15 -9.41 21.36 9.37
C SER A 15 -9.10 21.61 10.85
N PHE A 16 -9.09 22.89 11.25
CA PHE A 16 -8.68 23.25 12.61
C PHE A 16 -9.80 24.05 13.29
N THR A 17 -10.02 23.77 14.57
CA THR A 17 -10.87 24.63 15.41
C THR A 17 -10.16 25.95 15.70
N GLU A 18 -10.89 26.91 16.29
CA GLU A 18 -10.31 28.19 16.73
C GLU A 18 -9.18 27.99 17.77
N GLU A 19 -9.28 26.93 18.58
CA GLU A 19 -8.24 26.55 19.56
C GLU A 19 -7.10 25.73 18.97
N GLY A 20 -7.09 25.49 17.64
CA GLY A 20 -6.04 24.74 16.93
C GLY A 20 -6.13 23.22 17.01
N ARG A 21 -7.26 22.66 17.48
CA ARG A 21 -7.50 21.21 17.46
C ARG A 21 -7.71 20.72 16.04
N LEU A 22 -7.16 19.55 15.70
CA LEU A 22 -7.28 18.98 14.36
C LEU A 22 -8.53 18.11 14.24
N LEU A 23 -9.32 18.42 13.22
CA LEU A 23 -10.44 17.60 12.77
C LEU A 23 -10.08 16.91 11.45
N VAL A 24 -10.54 15.66 11.27
CA VAL A 24 -10.48 14.92 10.01
C VAL A 24 -11.86 14.32 9.73
N GLY A 25 -12.39 14.51 8.53
CA GLY A 25 -13.74 14.11 8.19
C GLY A 25 -14.82 14.76 9.10
N GLY A 26 -14.51 15.94 9.65
CA GLY A 26 -15.36 16.64 10.61
C GLY A 26 -15.37 16.08 12.04
N ARG A 27 -14.43 15.16 12.38
CA ARG A 27 -14.28 14.57 13.73
C ARG A 27 -12.98 15.01 14.36
N ASP A 28 -13.06 15.41 15.61
CA ASP A 28 -11.88 15.75 16.43
C ASP A 28 -11.07 14.50 16.76
N LEU A 29 -9.75 14.55 16.52
CA LEU A 29 -8.88 13.40 16.70
C LEU A 29 -8.67 13.00 18.16
N VAL A 30 -8.74 13.96 19.10
CA VAL A 30 -8.63 13.65 20.54
C VAL A 30 -9.89 12.93 21.00
N GLU A 31 -11.08 13.41 20.57
CA GLU A 31 -12.34 12.75 20.85
C GLU A 31 -12.41 11.33 20.29
N LEU A 32 -11.89 11.12 19.05
CA LEU A 32 -11.78 9.77 18.47
C LEU A 32 -10.88 8.85 19.31
N ALA A 33 -9.75 9.37 19.81
CA ALA A 33 -8.86 8.61 20.67
C ALA A 33 -9.53 8.22 22.01
N ASP A 34 -10.39 9.09 22.54
CA ASP A 34 -11.15 8.80 23.77
C ASP A 34 -12.31 7.83 23.52
N GLU A 35 -12.99 7.94 22.38
CA GLU A 35 -14.13 7.09 22.00
C GLU A 35 -13.71 5.65 21.64
N PHE A 36 -12.66 5.50 20.79
CA PHE A 36 -12.25 4.19 20.26
C PHE A 36 -11.02 3.60 20.93
N GLY A 37 -10.40 4.35 21.86
CA GLY A 37 -9.12 3.99 22.48
C GLY A 37 -7.94 4.11 21.51
N THR A 38 -6.71 4.01 22.06
CA THR A 38 -5.46 4.04 21.29
C THR A 38 -4.67 2.74 21.52
N PRO A 39 -3.73 2.36 20.63
CA PRO A 39 -3.48 2.95 19.32
C PRO A 39 -4.71 2.86 18.42
N LEU A 40 -4.88 3.83 17.49
CA LEU A 40 -6.05 3.89 16.62
C LEU A 40 -5.63 4.32 15.22
N PHE A 41 -5.97 3.54 14.19
CA PHE A 41 -5.86 3.98 12.81
C PHE A 41 -7.13 4.74 12.41
N VAL A 42 -6.96 5.97 11.93
CA VAL A 42 -8.03 6.82 11.43
C VAL A 42 -7.82 7.07 9.94
N TYR A 43 -8.80 6.77 9.12
CA TYR A 43 -8.77 7.04 7.69
C TYR A 43 -9.87 8.02 7.31
N ASP A 44 -9.49 9.04 6.56
CA ASP A 44 -10.39 9.96 5.88
C ASP A 44 -11.03 9.27 4.67
N GLU A 45 -12.30 8.91 4.78
CA GLU A 45 -13.01 8.20 3.72
C GLU A 45 -13.16 9.04 2.45
N PHE A 46 -13.36 10.35 2.58
CA PHE A 46 -13.44 11.25 1.42
C PHE A 46 -12.10 11.27 0.66
N HIS A 47 -10.99 11.39 1.39
CA HIS A 47 -9.66 11.37 0.78
C HIS A 47 -9.37 10.03 0.08
N LEU A 48 -9.73 8.89 0.69
CA LEU A 48 -9.61 7.57 0.03
C LEU A 48 -10.34 7.54 -1.31
N ARG A 49 -11.60 7.99 -1.35
CA ARG A 49 -12.41 8.05 -2.57
C ARG A 49 -11.78 8.97 -3.62
N GLN A 50 -11.36 10.16 -3.22
CA GLN A 50 -10.69 11.13 -4.08
C GLN A 50 -9.42 10.53 -4.73
N ARG A 51 -8.62 9.77 -3.98
CA ARG A 51 -7.42 9.11 -4.51
C ARG A 51 -7.78 8.01 -5.51
N CYS A 52 -8.81 7.20 -5.25
CA CYS A 52 -9.32 6.21 -6.20
C CYS A 52 -9.78 6.88 -7.50
N GLN A 53 -10.58 7.96 -7.41
CA GLN A 53 -11.03 8.71 -8.57
C GLN A 53 -9.88 9.34 -9.36
N SER A 54 -8.86 9.86 -8.66
CA SER A 54 -7.63 10.38 -9.29
C SER A 54 -6.91 9.29 -10.09
N ALA A 55 -6.85 8.07 -9.58
CA ALA A 55 -6.25 6.94 -10.28
C ALA A 55 -7.06 6.51 -11.52
N LEU A 56 -8.39 6.48 -11.40
CA LEU A 56 -9.29 6.21 -12.54
C LEU A 56 -9.19 7.29 -13.61
N TYR A 57 -9.12 8.54 -13.23
CA TYR A 57 -8.93 9.64 -14.17
C TYR A 57 -7.59 9.54 -14.91
N ALA A 58 -6.53 9.15 -14.20
CA ALA A 58 -5.18 9.04 -14.76
C ALA A 58 -5.00 7.82 -15.70
N PHE A 59 -5.58 6.67 -15.37
CA PHE A 59 -5.31 5.39 -16.04
C PHE A 59 -6.54 4.70 -16.66
N GLY A 60 -7.74 5.17 -16.35
CA GLY A 60 -8.99 4.61 -16.89
C GLY A 60 -9.36 3.23 -16.35
N ASP A 61 -10.18 2.49 -17.13
CA ASP A 61 -10.61 1.14 -16.76
C ASP A 61 -9.42 0.16 -16.66
N GLY A 62 -9.47 -0.68 -15.65
CA GLY A 62 -8.43 -1.67 -15.36
C GLY A 62 -7.36 -1.21 -14.39
N VAL A 63 -7.35 0.08 -13.97
CA VAL A 63 -6.49 0.49 -12.87
C VAL A 63 -6.88 -0.29 -11.62
N ALA A 64 -5.89 -0.91 -10.93
CA ALA A 64 -6.15 -1.78 -9.80
C ALA A 64 -5.58 -1.22 -8.49
N TYR A 65 -6.36 -1.27 -7.43
CA TYR A 65 -5.87 -0.96 -6.10
C TYR A 65 -5.03 -2.12 -5.56
N ALA A 66 -3.75 -1.87 -5.23
CA ALA A 66 -2.87 -2.88 -4.64
C ALA A 66 -3.21 -3.08 -3.16
N THR A 67 -3.96 -4.15 -2.87
CA THR A 67 -4.58 -4.43 -1.56
C THR A 67 -3.57 -4.64 -0.45
N LYS A 68 -2.36 -5.09 -0.76
CA LYS A 68 -1.26 -5.25 0.21
C LYS A 68 -0.95 -3.97 1.01
N ALA A 69 -1.26 -2.79 0.47
CA ALA A 69 -1.03 -1.52 1.15
C ALA A 69 -1.93 -1.35 2.37
N PHE A 70 -3.22 -1.66 2.24
CA PHE A 70 -4.19 -1.77 3.33
C PHE A 70 -5.42 -2.53 2.85
N LEU A 71 -5.78 -3.63 3.51
CA LEU A 71 -6.95 -4.43 3.18
C LEU A 71 -7.81 -4.70 4.40
N CYS A 72 -9.05 -4.31 4.31
CA CYS A 72 -10.20 -4.83 5.06
C CYS A 72 -11.42 -4.84 4.13
N ALA A 73 -12.50 -5.49 4.52
CA ALA A 73 -13.71 -5.56 3.67
C ALA A 73 -14.23 -4.17 3.26
N ALA A 74 -14.19 -3.19 4.17
CA ALA A 74 -14.62 -1.83 3.89
C ALA A 74 -13.75 -1.13 2.83
N MET A 75 -12.42 -1.31 2.88
CA MET A 75 -11.52 -0.74 1.88
C MET A 75 -11.65 -1.41 0.52
N ALA A 76 -11.78 -2.75 0.49
CA ALA A 76 -12.02 -3.48 -0.74
C ALA A 76 -13.31 -3.03 -1.44
N LYS A 77 -14.39 -2.92 -0.65
CA LYS A 77 -15.66 -2.41 -1.16
C LYS A 77 -15.55 -0.96 -1.65
N LEU A 78 -14.91 -0.07 -0.89
CA LEU A 78 -14.73 1.33 -1.26
C LEU A 78 -14.01 1.46 -2.60
N ALA A 79 -12.86 0.80 -2.77
CA ALA A 79 -12.10 0.87 -4.02
C ALA A 79 -12.90 0.32 -5.21
N HIS A 80 -13.66 -0.76 -5.01
CA HIS A 80 -14.55 -1.31 -6.03
C HIS A 80 -15.71 -0.38 -6.37
N ASP A 81 -16.37 0.19 -5.36
CA ASP A 81 -17.50 1.14 -5.56
C ASP A 81 -17.06 2.39 -6.35
N GLU A 82 -15.80 2.81 -6.18
CA GLU A 82 -15.21 3.88 -6.99
C GLU A 82 -14.84 3.42 -8.41
N GLY A 83 -14.93 2.14 -8.74
CA GLY A 83 -14.69 1.58 -10.08
C GLY A 83 -13.33 0.92 -10.28
N MET A 84 -12.48 0.86 -9.27
CA MET A 84 -11.16 0.20 -9.39
C MET A 84 -11.28 -1.32 -9.46
N HIS A 85 -10.37 -1.95 -10.18
CA HIS A 85 -10.00 -3.34 -9.98
C HIS A 85 -9.18 -3.50 -8.68
N LEU A 86 -8.96 -4.72 -8.21
CA LEU A 86 -8.11 -4.98 -7.06
C LEU A 86 -6.97 -5.94 -7.43
N ASP A 87 -5.74 -5.54 -7.14
CA ASP A 87 -4.55 -6.37 -7.15
C ASP A 87 -4.47 -7.13 -5.82
N VAL A 88 -4.46 -8.45 -5.89
CA VAL A 88 -4.40 -9.36 -4.74
C VAL A 88 -3.19 -10.28 -4.85
N ALA A 89 -2.40 -10.40 -3.78
CA ALA A 89 -1.15 -11.15 -3.76
C ALA A 89 -1.28 -12.56 -3.13
N SER A 90 -2.49 -12.94 -2.72
CA SER A 90 -2.77 -14.26 -2.14
C SER A 90 -4.24 -14.64 -2.27
N ALA A 91 -4.57 -15.92 -2.08
CA ALA A 91 -5.95 -16.37 -1.98
C ALA A 91 -6.69 -15.74 -0.79
N GLY A 92 -5.97 -15.41 0.29
CA GLY A 92 -6.55 -14.71 1.45
C GLY A 92 -7.03 -13.30 1.11
N GLU A 93 -6.23 -12.52 0.40
CA GLU A 93 -6.64 -11.19 -0.08
C GLU A 93 -7.82 -11.29 -1.06
N ALA A 94 -7.77 -12.24 -2.00
CA ALA A 94 -8.86 -12.50 -2.93
C ALA A 94 -10.16 -12.88 -2.18
N PHE A 95 -10.07 -13.73 -1.14
CA PHE A 95 -11.20 -14.10 -0.31
C PHE A 95 -11.83 -12.89 0.38
N VAL A 96 -11.02 -12.01 0.99
CA VAL A 96 -11.52 -10.80 1.65
C VAL A 96 -12.20 -9.87 0.64
N ALA A 97 -11.60 -9.65 -0.53
CA ALA A 97 -12.17 -8.82 -1.60
C ALA A 97 -13.53 -9.35 -2.07
N MET A 98 -13.63 -10.64 -2.38
CA MET A 98 -14.90 -11.25 -2.82
C MET A 98 -15.96 -11.24 -1.71
N ARG A 99 -15.58 -11.45 -0.44
CA ARG A 99 -16.51 -11.33 0.70
C ARG A 99 -17.01 -9.90 0.91
N ALA A 100 -16.25 -8.91 0.45
CA ALA A 100 -16.66 -7.50 0.43
C ALA A 100 -17.59 -7.16 -0.76
N GLY A 101 -17.87 -8.11 -1.65
CA GLY A 101 -18.74 -7.93 -2.82
C GLY A 101 -18.01 -7.56 -4.11
N VAL A 102 -16.68 -7.63 -4.14
CA VAL A 102 -15.92 -7.41 -5.37
C VAL A 102 -16.09 -8.62 -6.30
N PRO A 103 -16.55 -8.44 -7.54
CA PRO A 103 -16.65 -9.53 -8.51
C PRO A 103 -15.26 -10.12 -8.83
N PRO A 104 -15.12 -11.45 -8.91
CA PRO A 104 -13.83 -12.08 -9.13
C PRO A 104 -13.16 -11.68 -10.45
N GLU A 105 -13.91 -11.35 -11.49
CA GLU A 105 -13.40 -10.85 -12.76
C GLU A 105 -12.74 -9.45 -12.65
N LYS A 106 -12.96 -8.73 -11.55
CA LYS A 106 -12.29 -7.47 -11.22
C LYS A 106 -11.01 -7.66 -10.39
N LEU A 107 -10.64 -8.91 -10.09
CA LEU A 107 -9.41 -9.22 -9.37
C LEU A 107 -8.26 -9.54 -10.33
N VAL A 108 -7.06 -9.10 -9.95
CA VAL A 108 -5.79 -9.41 -10.61
C VAL A 108 -4.89 -10.11 -9.60
N MET A 109 -4.55 -11.39 -9.85
CA MET A 109 -3.81 -12.19 -8.87
C MET A 109 -2.31 -12.16 -9.14
N HIS A 110 -1.56 -11.61 -8.21
CA HIS A 110 -0.11 -11.49 -8.19
C HIS A 110 0.56 -12.56 -7.30
N GLY A 111 1.90 -12.54 -7.28
CA GLY A 111 2.75 -13.38 -6.43
C GLY A 111 3.75 -14.20 -7.22
N ASN A 112 4.99 -14.25 -6.73
CA ASN A 112 6.09 -14.99 -7.38
C ASN A 112 6.11 -16.49 -7.05
N ASN A 113 5.29 -16.94 -6.11
CA ASN A 113 5.21 -18.34 -5.69
C ASN A 113 3.78 -18.75 -5.37
N LYS A 114 2.88 -18.57 -6.34
CA LYS A 114 1.49 -19.05 -6.20
C LYS A 114 1.48 -20.57 -6.13
N SER A 115 0.92 -21.12 -5.06
CA SER A 115 0.77 -22.56 -4.90
C SER A 115 -0.25 -23.13 -5.90
N THR A 116 -0.20 -24.43 -6.13
CA THR A 116 -1.25 -25.12 -6.94
C THR A 116 -2.64 -24.88 -6.36
N GLN A 117 -2.76 -24.87 -5.02
CA GLN A 117 -4.02 -24.61 -4.34
C GLN A 117 -4.56 -23.19 -4.61
N GLU A 118 -3.69 -22.18 -4.56
CA GLU A 118 -4.07 -20.79 -4.87
C GLU A 118 -4.45 -20.61 -6.34
N LEU A 119 -3.72 -21.25 -7.27
CA LEU A 119 -4.07 -21.22 -8.69
C LEU A 119 -5.40 -21.95 -8.94
N THR A 120 -5.63 -23.11 -8.32
CA THR A 120 -6.92 -23.80 -8.39
C THR A 120 -8.05 -22.91 -7.88
N TYR A 121 -7.86 -22.29 -6.71
CA TYR A 121 -8.83 -21.35 -6.15
C TYR A 121 -9.13 -20.18 -7.10
N ALA A 122 -8.10 -19.61 -7.74
CA ALA A 122 -8.27 -18.53 -8.69
C ALA A 122 -9.09 -18.95 -9.92
N LEU A 123 -8.83 -20.15 -10.46
CA LEU A 123 -9.54 -20.70 -11.62
C LEU A 123 -11.00 -21.03 -11.28
N GLU A 124 -11.24 -21.71 -10.15
CA GLU A 124 -12.59 -22.06 -9.70
C GLU A 124 -13.47 -20.83 -9.42
N ARG A 125 -12.87 -19.74 -8.93
CA ARG A 125 -13.57 -18.48 -8.65
C ARG A 125 -13.71 -17.58 -9.86
N GLY A 126 -12.99 -17.83 -10.95
CA GLY A 126 -13.03 -17.02 -12.15
C GLY A 126 -12.31 -15.67 -11.98
N ILE A 127 -11.16 -15.65 -11.27
CA ILE A 127 -10.37 -14.43 -11.12
C ILE A 127 -9.99 -13.90 -12.50
N GLY A 128 -10.19 -12.59 -12.68
CA GLY A 128 -10.15 -11.94 -13.99
C GLY A 128 -8.81 -12.04 -14.70
N ARG A 129 -7.69 -11.96 -13.96
CA ARG A 129 -6.34 -12.08 -14.50
C ARG A 129 -5.39 -12.72 -13.51
N ILE A 130 -4.44 -13.52 -14.01
CA ILE A 130 -3.30 -14.03 -13.24
C ILE A 130 -2.03 -13.43 -13.81
N VAL A 131 -1.24 -12.76 -12.99
CA VAL A 131 0.09 -12.26 -13.36
C VAL A 131 1.08 -13.38 -13.14
N VAL A 132 1.56 -13.96 -14.22
CA VAL A 132 2.49 -15.10 -14.22
C VAL A 132 3.91 -14.62 -14.03
N ASP A 133 4.61 -15.23 -13.10
CA ASP A 133 5.91 -14.80 -12.61
C ASP A 133 7.07 -15.75 -12.97
N SER A 134 6.76 -16.99 -13.36
CA SER A 134 7.78 -18.01 -13.64
C SER A 134 7.32 -19.12 -14.60
N PHE A 135 8.29 -19.87 -15.16
CA PHE A 135 8.01 -21.05 -15.97
C PHE A 135 7.33 -22.17 -15.16
N ASP A 136 7.66 -22.31 -13.88
CA ASP A 136 7.02 -23.29 -13.02
C ASP A 136 5.54 -23.00 -12.84
N GLU A 137 5.18 -21.74 -12.76
CA GLU A 137 3.78 -21.32 -12.71
C GLU A 137 3.05 -21.61 -14.03
N LEU A 138 3.65 -21.31 -15.18
CA LEU A 138 3.09 -21.70 -16.49
C LEU A 138 2.86 -23.22 -16.57
N ASN A 139 3.80 -24.03 -16.10
CA ASN A 139 3.67 -25.47 -16.08
C ASN A 139 2.54 -25.94 -15.13
N ARG A 140 2.33 -25.26 -14.00
CA ARG A 140 1.20 -25.54 -13.10
C ARG A 140 -0.13 -25.21 -13.75
N LEU A 141 -0.26 -24.04 -14.38
CA LEU A 141 -1.47 -23.64 -15.09
C LEU A 141 -1.81 -24.58 -16.24
N LYS A 142 -0.80 -25.00 -17.03
CA LYS A 142 -0.97 -26.00 -18.10
C LYS A 142 -1.53 -27.32 -17.54
N ARG A 143 -1.01 -27.82 -16.41
CA ARG A 143 -1.52 -29.05 -15.78
C ARG A 143 -2.96 -28.87 -15.31
N LEU A 144 -3.28 -27.74 -14.68
CA LEU A 144 -4.65 -27.45 -14.21
C LEU A 144 -5.64 -27.36 -15.36
N ALA A 145 -5.27 -26.72 -16.47
CA ALA A 145 -6.09 -26.73 -17.69
C ALA A 145 -6.33 -28.14 -18.22
N GLY A 146 -5.32 -29.03 -18.18
CA GLY A 146 -5.45 -30.44 -18.51
C GLY A 146 -6.40 -31.23 -17.60
N PHE A 147 -6.61 -30.76 -16.38
CA PHE A 147 -7.62 -31.29 -15.45
C PHE A 147 -9.01 -30.63 -15.59
N GLY A 148 -9.20 -29.74 -16.54
CA GLY A 148 -10.49 -29.13 -16.84
C GLY A 148 -10.83 -27.86 -16.04
N TYR A 149 -9.87 -27.23 -15.35
CA TYR A 149 -10.10 -25.99 -14.58
C TYR A 149 -10.29 -24.71 -15.43
N GLY A 150 -10.27 -24.83 -16.75
CA GLY A 150 -10.42 -23.70 -17.65
C GLY A 150 -9.09 -23.00 -17.98
N ILE A 151 -9.17 -22.01 -18.90
CA ILE A 151 -8.02 -21.30 -19.45
C ILE A 151 -8.06 -19.85 -18.96
N PRO A 152 -7.21 -19.45 -17.99
CA PRO A 152 -7.22 -18.09 -17.46
C PRO A 152 -6.62 -17.08 -18.46
N LYS A 153 -7.09 -15.84 -18.38
CA LYS A 153 -6.39 -14.69 -18.95
C LYS A 153 -5.15 -14.40 -18.11
N VAL A 154 -3.99 -14.34 -18.73
CA VAL A 154 -2.73 -14.09 -18.04
C VAL A 154 -2.02 -12.84 -18.56
N LEU A 155 -1.30 -12.18 -17.64
CA LEU A 155 -0.27 -11.20 -17.93
C LEU A 155 1.08 -11.84 -17.60
N LEU A 156 2.10 -11.65 -18.42
CA LEU A 156 3.47 -12.05 -18.06
C LEU A 156 4.15 -10.89 -17.33
N ARG A 157 4.64 -11.15 -16.13
CA ARG A 157 5.46 -10.17 -15.40
C ARG A 157 6.86 -10.16 -15.97
N LEU A 158 7.31 -8.98 -16.38
CA LEU A 158 8.62 -8.75 -16.95
C LEU A 158 9.52 -8.00 -15.99
N THR A 159 10.81 -8.32 -16.06
CA THR A 159 11.90 -7.57 -15.43
C THR A 159 12.59 -6.77 -16.51
N PRO A 160 12.33 -5.44 -16.62
CA PRO A 160 12.83 -4.62 -17.72
C PRO A 160 14.30 -4.23 -17.59
N GLY A 161 14.97 -4.51 -16.44
CA GLY A 161 16.36 -4.11 -16.19
C GLY A 161 16.55 -2.60 -16.02
N VAL A 162 15.54 -1.90 -15.48
CA VAL A 162 15.59 -0.47 -15.19
C VAL A 162 15.72 -0.28 -13.68
N GLU A 163 16.75 0.43 -13.26
CA GLU A 163 16.92 0.81 -11.85
C GLU A 163 16.06 2.03 -11.53
N ALA A 164 15.21 1.92 -10.52
CA ALA A 164 14.62 3.06 -9.85
C ALA A 164 15.47 3.34 -8.60
N HIS A 165 15.84 4.59 -8.36
CA HIS A 165 16.53 4.99 -7.14
C HIS A 165 15.59 4.89 -5.94
N THR A 166 15.55 3.70 -5.32
CA THR A 166 14.71 3.39 -4.15
C THR A 166 15.52 2.57 -3.15
N HIS A 167 14.99 2.36 -1.95
CA HIS A 167 15.61 1.51 -0.94
C HIS A 167 15.75 0.07 -1.47
N GLU A 168 16.89 -0.58 -1.21
CA GLU A 168 17.26 -1.92 -1.72
C GLU A 168 16.15 -2.98 -1.54
N TYR A 169 15.48 -3.02 -0.38
CA TYR A 169 14.40 -3.99 -0.12
C TYR A 169 13.10 -3.78 -0.90
N ILE A 170 12.97 -2.65 -1.61
CA ILE A 170 11.75 -2.30 -2.35
C ILE A 170 12.01 -2.03 -3.84
N ALA A 171 13.25 -2.18 -4.30
CA ALA A 171 13.62 -2.13 -5.72
C ALA A 171 13.25 -3.45 -6.40
N THR A 172 12.54 -3.43 -7.52
CA THR A 172 12.09 -4.64 -8.25
C THR A 172 12.30 -4.55 -9.75
N GLY A 173 12.92 -3.49 -10.25
CA GLY A 173 13.18 -3.28 -11.67
C GLY A 173 14.51 -3.82 -12.19
N HIS A 174 15.47 -4.13 -11.30
CA HIS A 174 16.79 -4.67 -11.67
C HIS A 174 16.74 -6.18 -11.92
N GLU A 175 17.80 -6.74 -12.50
CA GLU A 175 17.80 -8.15 -12.96
C GLU A 175 17.90 -9.18 -11.83
N ASP A 176 18.58 -8.85 -10.72
CA ASP A 176 18.69 -9.73 -9.55
C ASP A 176 17.49 -9.56 -8.62
N VAL A 177 16.33 -10.00 -9.10
CA VAL A 177 15.08 -10.01 -8.32
C VAL A 177 14.37 -11.36 -8.47
N LYS A 178 13.62 -11.72 -7.43
CA LYS A 178 12.81 -12.95 -7.42
C LYS A 178 11.57 -12.92 -8.32
N PHE A 179 11.33 -11.83 -9.05
CA PHE A 179 10.09 -11.59 -9.78
C PHE A 179 10.31 -11.55 -11.29
N GLY A 180 9.39 -12.18 -12.02
CA GLY A 180 9.20 -11.98 -13.43
C GLY A 180 10.24 -12.63 -14.35
N PHE A 181 10.03 -12.42 -15.64
CA PHE A 181 10.89 -12.91 -16.70
C PHE A 181 11.81 -11.78 -17.19
N SER A 182 13.13 -11.98 -17.16
CA SER A 182 14.09 -10.99 -17.66
C SER A 182 13.96 -10.82 -19.19
N ILE A 183 13.92 -9.56 -19.63
CA ILE A 183 13.93 -9.23 -21.07
C ILE A 183 15.31 -9.50 -21.67
N SER A 184 16.38 -9.10 -20.96
CA SER A 184 17.76 -9.17 -21.47
C SER A 184 18.27 -10.60 -21.64
N SER A 185 17.86 -11.53 -20.75
CA SER A 185 18.23 -12.94 -20.83
C SER A 185 17.47 -13.73 -21.91
N GLY A 186 16.43 -13.15 -22.50
CA GLY A 186 15.53 -13.83 -23.44
C GLY A 186 14.40 -14.63 -22.77
N ALA A 187 14.37 -14.76 -21.46
CA ALA A 187 13.34 -15.49 -20.72
C ALA A 187 11.93 -14.96 -20.98
N ALA A 188 11.79 -13.63 -21.13
CA ALA A 188 10.53 -13.00 -21.48
C ALA A 188 9.98 -13.48 -22.83
N MET A 189 10.81 -13.56 -23.86
CA MET A 189 10.39 -14.05 -25.18
C MET A 189 10.08 -15.54 -25.15
N GLU A 190 10.85 -16.34 -24.44
CA GLU A 190 10.55 -17.76 -24.24
C GLU A 190 9.18 -17.96 -23.54
N ALA A 191 8.87 -17.14 -22.51
CA ALA A 191 7.57 -17.19 -21.85
C ALA A 191 6.42 -16.85 -22.83
N VAL A 192 6.59 -15.84 -23.69
CA VAL A 192 5.61 -15.50 -24.73
C VAL A 192 5.41 -16.68 -25.70
N ILE A 193 6.49 -17.31 -26.18
CA ILE A 193 6.40 -18.47 -27.07
C ILE A 193 5.64 -19.60 -26.40
N ARG A 194 5.96 -19.94 -25.15
CA ARG A 194 5.27 -21.00 -24.39
C ARG A 194 3.79 -20.73 -24.19
N THR A 195 3.38 -19.48 -23.96
CA THR A 195 1.98 -19.11 -23.81
C THR A 195 1.18 -19.15 -25.12
N ARG A 196 1.84 -19.01 -26.27
CA ARG A 196 1.23 -19.05 -27.61
C ARG A 196 1.24 -20.43 -28.26
N THR A 197 1.90 -21.41 -27.63
CA THR A 197 1.92 -22.79 -28.12
C THR A 197 0.59 -23.48 -27.85
N ASP A 198 0.08 -24.29 -28.73
CA ASP A 198 -1.13 -25.08 -28.57
C ASP A 198 -1.06 -25.91 -27.29
N GLY A 199 -2.15 -25.89 -26.54
CA GLY A 199 -2.22 -26.58 -25.25
C GLY A 199 -1.40 -25.94 -24.15
N SER A 200 -1.06 -24.63 -24.25
CA SER A 200 -0.37 -23.87 -23.20
C SER A 200 -1.11 -23.82 -21.88
N GLY A 201 -2.45 -23.94 -21.91
CA GLY A 201 -3.32 -23.86 -20.73
C GLY A 201 -3.57 -22.44 -20.24
N VAL A 202 -3.18 -21.41 -21.00
CA VAL A 202 -3.36 -19.99 -20.66
C VAL A 202 -3.73 -19.17 -21.89
N ASN A 203 -4.39 -18.04 -21.67
CA ASN A 203 -4.65 -17.02 -22.70
C ASN A 203 -3.85 -15.76 -22.35
N LEU A 204 -2.75 -15.53 -23.09
CA LEU A 204 -1.91 -14.34 -22.91
C LEU A 204 -2.64 -13.10 -23.44
N VAL A 205 -3.00 -12.18 -22.53
CA VAL A 205 -3.70 -10.93 -22.87
C VAL A 205 -2.83 -9.69 -22.72
N GLY A 206 -1.68 -9.77 -22.06
CA GLY A 206 -0.83 -8.59 -21.87
C GLY A 206 0.47 -8.86 -21.14
N LEU A 207 1.18 -7.77 -20.92
CA LEU A 207 2.42 -7.74 -20.15
C LEU A 207 2.25 -6.88 -18.90
N HIS A 208 3.03 -7.21 -17.89
CA HIS A 208 3.09 -6.49 -16.63
C HIS A 208 4.55 -6.18 -16.26
N ALA A 209 4.81 -5.02 -15.68
CA ALA A 209 6.08 -4.73 -15.01
C ALA A 209 5.83 -3.95 -13.71
N HIS A 210 6.77 -4.04 -12.78
CA HIS A 210 6.74 -3.26 -11.54
C HIS A 210 8.18 -2.88 -11.18
N VAL A 211 8.42 -1.60 -10.93
CA VAL A 211 9.80 -1.06 -10.83
C VAL A 211 10.29 -0.86 -9.42
N GLY A 212 9.43 -0.99 -8.44
CA GLY A 212 9.77 -0.75 -7.06
C GLY A 212 8.70 0.05 -6.32
N SER A 213 9.08 0.60 -5.18
CA SER A 213 8.18 1.35 -4.31
C SER A 213 8.86 2.64 -3.84
N GLN A 214 8.08 3.68 -3.48
CA GLN A 214 8.60 5.00 -3.10
C GLN A 214 9.40 5.68 -4.23
N VAL A 215 8.88 5.61 -5.46
CA VAL A 215 9.48 6.26 -6.62
C VAL A 215 9.01 7.72 -6.66
N PHE A 216 9.93 8.65 -6.47
CA PHE A 216 9.68 10.10 -6.50
C PHE A 216 9.95 10.71 -7.88
N ASP A 217 10.83 10.11 -8.68
CA ASP A 217 11.11 10.56 -10.03
C ASP A 217 10.17 9.89 -11.04
N VAL A 218 9.17 10.64 -11.51
CA VAL A 218 8.20 10.16 -12.51
C VAL A 218 8.85 9.76 -13.85
N ASN A 219 10.03 10.30 -14.19
CA ASN A 219 10.76 9.92 -15.39
C ASN A 219 11.25 8.46 -15.34
N SER A 220 11.31 7.86 -14.16
CA SER A 220 11.55 6.42 -14.02
C SER A 220 10.46 5.59 -14.72
N PHE A 221 9.21 6.04 -14.65
CA PHE A 221 8.10 5.39 -15.35
C PHE A 221 8.16 5.58 -16.87
N GLU A 222 8.67 6.71 -17.36
CA GLU A 222 8.92 6.94 -18.78
C GLU A 222 9.92 5.92 -19.33
N ARG A 223 11.09 5.79 -18.67
CA ARG A 223 12.12 4.80 -19.06
C ARG A 223 11.60 3.37 -19.09
N ILE A 224 10.68 3.04 -18.19
CA ILE A 224 10.05 1.71 -18.16
C ILE A 224 9.14 1.51 -19.36
N VAL A 225 8.29 2.49 -19.64
CA VAL A 225 7.38 2.43 -20.79
C VAL A 225 8.18 2.28 -22.07
N GLU A 226 9.25 3.04 -22.28
CA GLU A 226 10.14 2.92 -23.44
C GLU A 226 10.72 1.50 -23.58
N ARG A 227 11.24 0.95 -22.48
CA ARG A 227 11.82 -0.39 -22.46
C ARG A 227 10.78 -1.48 -22.74
N LEU A 228 9.58 -1.35 -22.14
CA LEU A 228 8.49 -2.28 -22.38
C LEU A 228 7.91 -2.16 -23.78
N ALA A 229 7.77 -0.95 -24.33
CA ALA A 229 7.19 -0.72 -25.65
C ALA A 229 7.95 -1.45 -26.76
N ALA A 230 9.28 -1.40 -26.71
CA ALA A 230 10.12 -2.11 -27.69
C ALA A 230 9.85 -3.61 -27.72
N PHE A 231 9.54 -4.22 -26.57
CA PHE A 231 9.20 -5.64 -26.48
C PHE A 231 7.70 -5.90 -26.74
N PHE A 232 6.82 -4.99 -26.29
CA PHE A 232 5.37 -5.15 -26.31
C PHE A 232 4.75 -4.97 -27.71
N ILE A 233 5.17 -3.91 -28.44
CA ILE A 233 4.53 -3.53 -29.72
C ILE A 233 4.52 -4.67 -30.75
N PRO A 234 5.64 -5.42 -30.98
CA PRO A 234 5.64 -6.52 -31.95
C PRO A 234 4.71 -7.68 -31.59
N LEU A 235 4.26 -7.76 -30.31
CA LEU A 235 3.42 -8.85 -29.83
C LEU A 235 1.94 -8.64 -30.12
N GLY A 236 1.50 -7.40 -30.35
CA GLY A 236 0.10 -7.06 -30.65
C GLY A 236 -0.88 -7.39 -29.51
N LEU A 237 -0.44 -7.34 -28.26
CA LEU A 237 -1.27 -7.66 -27.10
C LEU A 237 -2.18 -6.47 -26.73
N PRO A 238 -3.38 -6.74 -26.16
CA PRO A 238 -4.33 -5.67 -25.84
C PRO A 238 -4.07 -4.95 -24.50
N GLU A 239 -3.21 -5.48 -23.61
CA GLU A 239 -3.04 -4.94 -22.27
C GLU A 239 -1.56 -4.74 -21.91
N LEU A 240 -1.25 -3.58 -21.32
CA LEU A 240 0.05 -3.26 -20.73
C LEU A 240 -0.16 -2.69 -19.33
N VAL A 241 0.39 -3.35 -18.30
CA VAL A 241 0.31 -2.91 -16.91
C VAL A 241 1.69 -2.49 -16.43
N ILE A 242 1.82 -1.24 -16.00
CA ILE A 242 3.09 -0.66 -15.55
C ILE A 242 3.32 -0.82 -14.03
N GLY A 243 2.45 -1.55 -13.34
CA GLY A 243 2.50 -1.77 -11.89
C GLY A 243 2.20 -0.51 -11.06
N GLY A 244 2.73 -0.48 -9.88
CA GLY A 244 2.60 0.64 -8.97
C GLY A 244 3.96 1.28 -8.66
N GLY A 245 4.08 1.83 -7.44
CA GLY A 245 5.36 2.32 -6.96
C GLY A 245 5.45 3.81 -6.70
N LEU A 246 4.46 4.61 -7.12
CA LEU A 246 4.45 6.05 -6.87
C LEU A 246 4.70 6.34 -5.39
N GLY A 247 5.66 7.21 -5.10
CA GLY A 247 6.04 7.64 -3.76
C GLY A 247 5.02 8.57 -3.12
N VAL A 248 5.10 8.66 -1.79
CA VAL A 248 4.38 9.66 -0.99
C VAL A 248 5.34 10.29 0.01
N ALA A 249 5.15 11.56 0.33
CA ALA A 249 5.90 12.24 1.37
C ALA A 249 5.51 11.71 2.76
N TYR A 250 6.49 11.44 3.61
CA TYR A 250 6.31 11.03 5.01
C TYR A 250 6.80 12.08 6.00
N THR A 251 7.67 12.98 5.54
CA THR A 251 8.27 14.05 6.32
C THR A 251 8.05 15.41 5.65
N ALA A 252 8.21 16.47 6.42
CA ALA A 252 7.89 17.83 5.97
C ALA A 252 8.80 18.33 4.83
N ASP A 253 9.98 17.76 4.68
CA ASP A 253 10.98 18.07 3.66
C ASP A 253 10.83 17.23 2.38
N GLU A 254 9.98 16.20 2.38
CA GLU A 254 9.70 15.38 1.20
C GLU A 254 8.55 15.97 0.38
N TYR A 255 8.67 15.87 -0.95
CA TYR A 255 7.61 16.21 -1.89
C TYR A 255 7.43 15.09 -2.90
N ALA A 256 6.21 14.58 -3.01
CA ALA A 256 5.88 13.49 -3.91
C ALA A 256 5.07 13.98 -5.10
N PRO A 257 5.27 13.39 -6.29
CA PRO A 257 4.45 13.68 -7.46
C PRO A 257 3.01 13.22 -7.24
N SER A 258 2.08 13.86 -7.93
CA SER A 258 0.67 13.47 -7.89
C SER A 258 0.40 12.22 -8.75
N ILE A 259 -0.72 11.55 -8.50
CA ILE A 259 -1.22 10.48 -9.40
C ILE A 259 -1.47 11.04 -10.81
N GLY A 260 -1.91 12.30 -10.92
CA GLY A 260 -2.13 12.97 -12.20
C GLY A 260 -0.82 13.16 -12.99
N ASP A 261 0.25 13.62 -12.33
CA ASP A 261 1.57 13.77 -12.95
C ASP A 261 2.10 12.42 -13.45
N TRP A 262 1.97 11.39 -12.62
CA TRP A 262 2.33 10.02 -13.01
C TRP A 262 1.55 9.54 -14.23
N GLY A 263 0.22 9.69 -14.25
CA GLY A 263 -0.62 9.30 -15.40
C GLY A 263 -0.29 10.09 -16.66
N ASN A 264 0.00 11.40 -16.55
CA ASN A 264 0.40 12.22 -17.68
C ASN A 264 1.76 11.76 -18.26
N THR A 265 2.75 11.51 -17.41
CA THR A 265 4.07 11.00 -17.83
C THR A 265 3.94 9.66 -18.55
N VAL A 266 3.20 8.72 -17.99
CA VAL A 266 2.98 7.40 -18.60
C VAL A 266 2.27 7.53 -19.96
N ARG A 267 1.23 8.36 -20.03
CA ARG A 267 0.48 8.59 -21.29
C ARG A 267 1.36 9.22 -22.35
N PHE A 268 2.17 10.21 -21.96
CA PHE A 268 3.14 10.84 -22.86
C PHE A 268 4.15 9.82 -23.38
N ALA A 269 4.75 9.02 -22.50
CA ALA A 269 5.71 7.99 -22.86
C ALA A 269 5.12 6.92 -23.80
N CYS A 270 3.87 6.47 -23.53
CA CYS A 270 3.17 5.53 -24.40
C CYS A 270 2.97 6.07 -25.81
N ASN A 271 2.53 7.33 -25.93
CA ASN A 271 2.33 7.99 -27.22
C ASN A 271 3.64 8.16 -27.97
N THR A 272 4.70 8.61 -27.31
CA THR A 272 6.05 8.79 -27.88
C THR A 272 6.64 7.45 -28.36
N ALA A 273 6.45 6.39 -27.59
CA ALA A 273 6.91 5.05 -27.93
C ALA A 273 6.07 4.36 -29.03
N GLY A 274 4.94 4.94 -29.45
CA GLY A 274 4.08 4.39 -30.49
C GLY A 274 3.16 3.26 -30.04
N ILE A 275 2.84 3.16 -28.74
CA ILE A 275 1.81 2.23 -28.25
C ILE A 275 0.45 2.68 -28.79
N ALA A 276 -0.26 1.76 -29.44
CA ALA A 276 -1.52 2.07 -30.10
C ALA A 276 -2.61 2.49 -29.08
N SER A 277 -3.46 3.43 -29.46
CA SER A 277 -4.49 4.01 -28.56
C SER A 277 -5.57 3.02 -28.10
N ASN A 278 -5.70 1.88 -28.80
CA ASN A 278 -6.62 0.81 -28.40
C ASN A 278 -6.00 -0.17 -27.38
N VAL A 279 -4.73 -0.02 -27.03
CA VAL A 279 -4.10 -0.79 -25.97
C VAL A 279 -4.54 -0.23 -24.63
N ARG A 280 -5.02 -1.11 -23.74
CA ARG A 280 -5.33 -0.73 -22.37
C ARG A 280 -4.03 -0.65 -21.56
N VAL A 281 -3.62 0.59 -21.26
CA VAL A 281 -2.49 0.86 -20.35
C VAL A 281 -3.03 1.14 -18.98
N SER A 282 -2.62 0.37 -17.97
CA SER A 282 -3.11 0.52 -16.59
C SER A 282 -1.97 0.47 -15.56
N ALA A 283 -2.32 0.78 -14.31
CA ALA A 283 -1.40 0.86 -13.18
C ALA A 283 -2.01 0.25 -11.91
N GLU A 284 -1.16 0.04 -10.90
CA GLU A 284 -1.55 -0.62 -9.65
C GLU A 284 -1.14 0.21 -8.41
N PRO A 285 -1.73 1.40 -8.22
CA PRO A 285 -1.45 2.20 -7.04
C PRO A 285 -1.95 1.52 -5.76
N GLY A 286 -1.10 1.43 -4.75
CA GLY A 286 -1.46 1.00 -3.40
C GLY A 286 -1.19 2.11 -2.40
N ARG A 287 0.09 2.35 -2.09
CA ARG A 287 0.55 3.41 -1.19
C ARG A 287 -0.06 4.76 -1.55
N ALA A 288 -0.02 5.14 -2.81
CA ALA A 288 -0.54 6.41 -3.30
C ALA A 288 -2.05 6.61 -3.08
N ILE A 289 -2.81 5.53 -2.84
CA ILE A 289 -4.24 5.61 -2.52
C ILE A 289 -4.47 5.85 -1.04
N VAL A 290 -3.77 5.10 -0.15
CA VAL A 290 -4.18 5.02 1.26
C VAL A 290 -3.25 5.73 2.23
N ALA A 291 -1.98 5.99 1.87
CA ALA A 291 -0.99 6.45 2.84
C ALA A 291 -1.38 7.79 3.48
N THR A 292 -1.60 8.82 2.67
CA THR A 292 -1.92 10.18 3.13
C THR A 292 -3.34 10.34 3.67
N ALA A 293 -4.24 9.41 3.34
CA ALA A 293 -5.59 9.39 3.89
C ALA A 293 -5.65 8.83 5.31
N GLY A 294 -4.57 8.18 5.80
CA GLY A 294 -4.52 7.53 7.10
C GLY A 294 -3.51 8.17 8.05
N LEU A 295 -3.87 8.23 9.32
CA LEU A 295 -3.00 8.61 10.43
C LEU A 295 -3.22 7.65 11.60
N THR A 296 -2.24 7.58 12.52
CA THR A 296 -2.34 6.75 13.73
C THR A 296 -2.27 7.63 14.97
N LEU A 297 -3.20 7.39 15.88
CA LEU A 297 -3.26 8.06 17.18
C LEU A 297 -2.70 7.14 18.26
N TYR A 298 -1.87 7.71 19.11
CA TYR A 298 -1.24 7.06 20.25
C TYR A 298 -1.44 7.88 21.51
N ARG A 299 -1.45 7.22 22.67
CA ARG A 299 -1.45 7.91 23.95
C ARG A 299 -0.06 7.84 24.60
N VAL A 300 0.43 9.00 25.05
CA VAL A 300 1.67 9.09 25.81
C VAL A 300 1.49 8.44 27.17
N GLY A 301 2.28 7.38 27.43
CA GLY A 301 2.25 6.64 28.67
C GLY A 301 3.36 7.04 29.64
N THR A 302 4.56 7.29 29.13
CA THR A 302 5.73 7.62 29.95
C THR A 302 6.63 8.62 29.21
N ILE A 303 7.17 9.57 29.95
CA ILE A 303 8.25 10.45 29.49
C ILE A 303 9.46 10.18 30.38
N LYS A 304 10.61 9.85 29.76
CA LYS A 304 11.86 9.59 30.47
C LYS A 304 12.95 10.52 29.97
N ASP A 305 13.37 11.45 30.81
CA ASP A 305 14.49 12.31 30.52
C ASP A 305 15.80 11.64 30.99
N LEU A 306 16.78 11.61 30.10
CA LEU A 306 18.16 11.26 30.40
C LEU A 306 18.99 12.54 30.24
N PRO A 307 19.42 13.17 31.32
CA PRO A 307 20.18 14.41 31.27
C PRO A 307 21.35 14.30 30.29
N ASP A 308 21.53 15.34 29.46
CA ASP A 308 22.58 15.50 28.47
C ASP A 308 22.64 14.39 27.37
N ILE A 309 21.64 13.51 27.34
CA ILE A 309 21.56 12.42 26.35
C ILE A 309 20.32 12.61 25.46
N ARG A 310 19.11 12.41 26.01
CA ARG A 310 17.84 12.56 25.27
C ARG A 310 16.61 12.38 26.16
N THR A 311 15.48 12.83 25.64
CA THR A 311 14.15 12.48 26.17
C THR A 311 13.53 11.36 25.35
N TYR A 312 13.03 10.32 26.02
CA TYR A 312 12.15 9.31 25.44
C TYR A 312 10.69 9.66 25.77
N VAL A 313 9.84 9.61 24.73
CA VAL A 313 8.38 9.67 24.87
C VAL A 313 7.85 8.32 24.43
N SER A 314 7.32 7.55 25.40
CA SER A 314 6.77 6.21 25.16
C SER A 314 5.27 6.29 24.97
N VAL A 315 4.77 5.59 23.95
CA VAL A 315 3.34 5.52 23.62
C VAL A 315 2.83 4.09 23.73
N ASP A 316 1.52 3.93 23.68
CA ASP A 316 0.82 2.65 23.87
C ASP A 316 0.81 1.73 22.64
N GLY A 317 1.39 2.16 21.51
CA GLY A 317 1.66 1.35 20.31
C GLY A 317 3.13 1.02 20.15
N GLY A 318 3.56 0.81 18.90
CA GLY A 318 4.96 0.55 18.56
C GLY A 318 5.16 -0.22 17.26
N MET A 319 6.25 -0.98 17.18
CA MET A 319 6.62 -1.74 15.98
C MET A 319 5.59 -2.80 15.56
N SER A 320 4.67 -3.19 16.43
CA SER A 320 3.59 -4.14 16.10
C SER A 320 2.45 -3.53 15.29
N ASP A 321 2.30 -2.22 15.30
CA ASP A 321 1.29 -1.49 14.51
C ASP A 321 1.92 -0.60 13.42
N ASN A 322 3.13 -0.10 13.61
CA ASN A 322 3.92 0.58 12.58
C ASN A 322 5.34 0.00 12.48
N PRO A 323 5.53 -1.11 11.76
CA PRO A 323 6.84 -1.77 11.66
C PRO A 323 7.82 -1.07 10.70
N ARG A 324 7.37 -0.11 9.89
CA ARG A 324 8.17 0.49 8.82
C ARG A 324 9.42 1.24 9.28
N PRO A 325 9.42 1.98 10.41
CA PRO A 325 10.65 2.59 10.92
C PRO A 325 11.73 1.57 11.23
N VAL A 326 11.36 0.41 11.77
CA VAL A 326 12.30 -0.67 12.12
C VAL A 326 12.77 -1.44 10.89
N LEU A 327 11.85 -1.77 9.96
CA LEU A 327 12.16 -2.61 8.79
C LEU A 327 12.86 -1.83 7.67
N TYR A 328 12.50 -0.56 7.47
CA TYR A 328 12.93 0.21 6.29
C TYR A 328 13.61 1.54 6.67
N GLY A 329 13.78 1.83 7.95
CA GLY A 329 14.29 3.13 8.39
C GLY A 329 13.40 4.32 8.01
N SER A 330 12.11 4.07 7.74
CA SER A 330 11.18 5.11 7.28
C SER A 330 11.04 6.24 8.29
N GLY A 331 11.18 7.48 7.82
CA GLY A 331 10.87 8.68 8.58
C GLY A 331 9.37 8.88 8.75
N TYR A 332 8.97 9.56 9.81
CA TYR A 332 7.62 10.03 10.09
C TYR A 332 7.66 11.32 10.88
N GLU A 333 6.55 12.04 10.89
CA GLU A 333 6.33 13.20 11.74
C GLU A 333 5.41 12.85 12.92
N ALA A 334 5.48 13.67 13.97
CA ALA A 334 4.59 13.58 15.12
C ALA A 334 4.08 14.97 15.52
N PHE A 335 2.83 15.04 15.98
CA PHE A 335 2.23 16.27 16.47
C PHE A 335 1.15 15.98 17.51
N LEU A 336 0.72 17.02 18.26
CA LEU A 336 -0.39 16.91 19.21
C LEU A 336 -1.70 17.38 18.55
N PRO A 337 -2.69 16.49 18.31
CA PRO A 337 -3.96 16.90 17.70
C PRO A 337 -4.73 17.97 18.49
N ARG A 338 -4.52 18.07 19.81
CA ARG A 338 -5.13 19.10 20.65
C ARG A 338 -4.67 20.52 20.30
N ASN A 339 -3.52 20.67 19.66
CA ASN A 339 -2.98 21.92 19.11
C ASN A 339 -1.98 21.61 17.98
N ALA A 340 -2.51 21.24 16.83
CA ALA A 340 -1.71 20.78 15.69
C ALA A 340 -0.92 21.93 15.01
N ARG A 341 -1.27 23.18 15.29
CA ARG A 341 -0.56 24.37 14.82
C ARG A 341 0.54 24.86 15.78
N ALA A 342 0.76 24.16 16.91
CA ALA A 342 1.82 24.50 17.84
C ALA A 342 3.21 24.30 17.20
N GLU A 343 4.14 25.18 17.56
CA GLU A 343 5.55 24.98 17.28
C GLU A 343 6.07 23.74 18.00
N ARG A 344 6.91 22.97 17.33
CA ARG A 344 7.50 21.75 17.87
C ARG A 344 8.95 22.04 18.25
N THR A 345 9.18 22.33 19.51
CA THR A 345 10.45 22.86 20.03
C THR A 345 11.29 21.83 20.78
N ARG A 346 10.68 20.76 21.27
CA ARG A 346 11.35 19.71 22.05
C ARG A 346 11.70 18.52 21.16
N LEU A 347 13.00 18.20 21.07
CA LEU A 347 13.49 17.01 20.39
C LEU A 347 13.38 15.79 21.31
N VAL A 348 12.71 14.74 20.85
CA VAL A 348 12.50 13.52 21.61
C VAL A 348 12.73 12.28 20.71
N ARG A 349 12.88 11.11 21.33
CA ARG A 349 12.71 9.84 20.64
C ARG A 349 11.33 9.28 20.97
N LEU A 350 10.50 9.14 19.94
CA LEU A 350 9.17 8.53 20.09
C LEU A 350 9.31 7.02 19.98
N VAL A 351 8.99 6.31 21.07
CA VAL A 351 9.18 4.87 21.22
C VAL A 351 7.88 4.17 21.58
N GLY A 352 7.79 2.90 21.23
CA GLY A 352 6.65 2.07 21.59
C GLY A 352 6.78 1.46 22.99
N LYS A 353 5.88 0.51 23.27
CA LYS A 353 5.78 -0.19 24.57
C LYS A 353 6.30 -1.62 24.53
N HIS A 354 6.87 -2.08 23.42
CA HIS A 354 7.42 -3.41 23.32
C HIS A 354 8.70 -3.58 24.15
N CYS A 355 8.90 -4.77 24.68
CA CYS A 355 10.12 -5.12 25.43
C CYS A 355 11.28 -5.40 24.44
N GLU A 356 11.58 -4.41 23.61
CA GLU A 356 12.55 -4.46 22.52
C GLU A 356 13.21 -3.09 22.37
N SER A 357 14.55 -3.05 22.45
CA SER A 357 15.31 -1.78 22.33
C SER A 357 15.18 -1.10 20.96
N GLY A 358 14.88 -1.88 19.92
CA GLY A 358 14.61 -1.42 18.57
C GLY A 358 13.21 -0.88 18.34
N ASP A 359 12.32 -0.90 19.34
CA ASP A 359 10.94 -0.42 19.21
C ASP A 359 10.86 1.11 19.24
N PHE A 360 11.13 1.73 18.10
CA PHE A 360 10.96 3.16 17.91
C PHE A 360 10.00 3.44 16.74
N LEU A 361 9.17 4.46 16.93
CA LEU A 361 8.31 5.01 15.87
C LEU A 361 9.03 6.13 15.12
N ILE A 362 9.71 7.04 15.85
CA ILE A 362 10.48 8.14 15.27
C ILE A 362 11.75 8.33 16.11
N LYS A 363 12.92 8.21 15.46
CA LYS A 363 14.21 8.34 16.15
C LYS A 363 14.49 9.75 16.66
N GLU A 364 14.08 10.75 15.88
CA GLU A 364 14.25 12.19 16.16
C GLU A 364 12.92 12.89 15.85
N ALA A 365 12.04 12.91 16.83
CA ALA A 365 10.73 13.53 16.75
C ALA A 365 10.76 14.91 17.39
N TRP A 366 10.24 15.90 16.69
CA TRP A 366 9.98 17.21 17.27
C TRP A 366 8.54 17.27 17.77
N VAL A 367 8.34 17.62 19.04
CA VAL A 367 7.02 17.76 19.66
C VAL A 367 6.94 19.14 20.37
N PRO A 368 5.71 19.64 20.66
CA PRO A 368 5.57 20.84 21.49
C PRO A 368 6.19 20.66 22.88
N GLU A 369 6.71 21.75 23.45
CA GLU A 369 7.38 21.76 24.77
C GLU A 369 6.50 21.26 25.90
N ASP A 370 5.19 21.54 25.81
CA ASP A 370 4.17 21.19 26.81
C ASP A 370 3.65 19.76 26.68
N THR A 371 4.32 18.91 25.88
CA THR A 371 3.96 17.49 25.73
C THR A 371 4.10 16.76 27.07
N LYS A 372 3.03 16.06 27.48
CA LYS A 372 2.93 15.39 28.79
C LYS A 372 2.28 14.01 28.69
N VAL A 373 2.43 13.23 29.75
CA VAL A 373 1.73 11.94 29.93
C VAL A 373 0.21 12.15 29.85
N GLY A 374 -0.45 11.29 29.10
CA GLY A 374 -1.88 11.37 28.81
C GLY A 374 -2.22 12.11 27.52
N ASP A 375 -1.30 12.87 26.92
CA ASP A 375 -1.53 13.50 25.63
C ASP A 375 -1.74 12.46 24.52
N VAL A 376 -2.53 12.82 23.52
CA VAL A 376 -2.62 12.08 22.27
C VAL A 376 -1.56 12.62 21.31
N ILE A 377 -0.73 11.72 20.78
CA ILE A 377 0.19 12.00 19.66
C ILE A 377 -0.37 11.39 18.40
N ALA A 378 -0.37 12.14 17.31
CA ALA A 378 -0.70 11.65 15.97
C ALA A 378 0.57 11.53 15.11
N THR A 379 0.64 10.43 14.36
CA THR A 379 1.61 10.22 13.29
C THR A 379 0.87 10.18 11.97
N PRO A 380 1.08 11.15 11.05
CA PRO A 380 0.40 11.19 9.77
C PRO A 380 0.99 10.20 8.76
N VAL A 381 0.31 10.00 7.64
CA VAL A 381 0.75 9.19 6.49
C VAL A 381 0.99 7.70 6.84
N THR A 382 0.30 7.18 7.84
CA THR A 382 0.42 5.78 8.27
C THR A 382 -0.57 4.83 7.59
N GLY A 383 -1.36 5.33 6.62
CA GLY A 383 -2.42 4.55 5.99
C GLY A 383 -1.94 3.36 5.15
N ALA A 384 -0.65 3.31 4.75
CA ALA A 384 -0.10 2.22 3.97
C ALA A 384 0.93 1.40 4.77
N TYR A 385 0.80 0.08 4.73
CA TYR A 385 1.76 -0.87 5.34
C TYR A 385 1.94 -0.71 6.85
N GLY A 386 0.99 -0.05 7.55
CA GLY A 386 0.85 -0.06 9.00
C GLY A 386 0.00 -1.25 9.40
N TYR A 387 -1.33 -1.10 9.35
CA TYR A 387 -2.26 -2.16 9.75
C TYR A 387 -2.04 -3.49 9.00
N SER A 388 -1.78 -3.45 7.69
CA SER A 388 -1.54 -4.67 6.88
C SER A 388 -0.34 -5.50 7.35
N MET A 389 0.65 -4.87 7.96
CA MET A 389 1.85 -5.52 8.49
C MET A 389 1.82 -5.65 10.01
N ALA A 390 0.70 -5.29 10.65
CA ALA A 390 0.56 -5.37 12.09
C ALA A 390 0.67 -6.81 12.60
N SER A 391 1.21 -6.96 13.79
CA SER A 391 1.41 -8.25 14.44
C SER A 391 0.95 -8.23 15.91
N ASN A 392 0.93 -9.39 16.54
CA ASN A 392 0.67 -9.53 17.97
C ASN A 392 1.97 -9.71 18.76
N TYR A 393 3.07 -9.03 18.35
CA TYR A 393 4.31 -9.09 19.11
C TYR A 393 4.09 -8.66 20.57
N ASN A 394 4.71 -9.36 21.52
CA ASN A 394 4.42 -9.31 22.96
C ASN A 394 2.93 -9.55 23.34
N LYS A 395 2.17 -10.28 22.48
CA LYS A 395 0.73 -10.51 22.66
C LYS A 395 -0.08 -9.20 22.83
N LEU A 396 0.33 -8.10 22.19
CA LEU A 396 -0.48 -6.89 22.14
C LEU A 396 -1.61 -7.07 21.11
N PRO A 397 -2.86 -6.68 21.48
CA PRO A 397 -3.97 -6.66 20.55
C PRO A 397 -3.73 -5.68 19.40
N ARG A 398 -4.05 -6.09 18.16
CA ARG A 398 -4.00 -5.18 17.02
C ARG A 398 -5.01 -4.04 17.20
N PRO A 399 -4.64 -2.81 16.79
CA PRO A 399 -5.48 -1.63 16.93
C PRO A 399 -6.79 -1.71 16.15
N ALA A 400 -7.78 -0.91 16.55
CA ALA A 400 -8.95 -0.65 15.74
C ALA A 400 -8.61 0.21 14.51
N VAL A 401 -9.45 0.09 13.48
CA VAL A 401 -9.44 1.00 12.32
C VAL A 401 -10.82 1.64 12.20
N VAL A 402 -10.83 2.97 12.10
CA VAL A 402 -12.05 3.74 11.87
C VAL A 402 -11.97 4.54 10.57
N PHE A 403 -13.06 4.64 9.85
CA PHE A 403 -13.25 5.56 8.74
C PHE A 403 -14.06 6.76 9.23
N VAL A 404 -13.63 7.96 8.85
CA VAL A 404 -14.30 9.22 9.21
C VAL A 404 -14.77 9.95 7.96
N ALA A 405 -16.02 10.43 7.98
CA ALA A 405 -16.62 11.23 6.94
C ALA A 405 -17.84 11.97 7.50
N ASP A 406 -18.09 13.19 7.04
CA ASP A 406 -19.30 13.99 7.32
C ASP A 406 -19.65 14.08 8.83
N GLY A 407 -18.63 14.27 9.69
CA GLY A 407 -18.77 14.36 11.13
C GLY A 407 -19.08 13.02 11.83
N LYS A 408 -19.01 11.89 11.11
CA LYS A 408 -19.27 10.56 11.64
C LYS A 408 -17.98 9.71 11.62
N ALA A 409 -17.89 8.80 12.59
CA ALA A 409 -16.86 7.76 12.61
C ALA A 409 -17.53 6.39 12.61
N ARG A 410 -16.97 5.45 11.85
CA ARG A 410 -17.42 4.05 11.86
C ARG A 410 -16.24 3.10 11.99
N THR A 411 -16.35 2.14 12.88
CA THR A 411 -15.37 1.06 12.98
C THR A 411 -15.45 0.16 11.76
N VAL A 412 -14.34 0.01 11.03
CA VAL A 412 -14.21 -0.90 9.89
C VAL A 412 -13.40 -2.15 10.23
N VAL A 413 -12.54 -2.05 11.26
CA VAL A 413 -11.88 -3.18 11.90
C VAL A 413 -11.93 -2.93 13.41
N ARG A 414 -12.52 -3.86 14.18
CA ARG A 414 -12.54 -3.74 15.63
C ARG A 414 -11.15 -4.01 16.22
N ARG A 415 -10.87 -3.43 17.37
CA ARG A 415 -9.70 -3.80 18.18
C ARG A 415 -9.79 -5.28 18.56
N GLU A 416 -8.67 -5.99 18.56
CA GLU A 416 -8.61 -7.33 19.12
C GLU A 416 -8.79 -7.30 20.64
N THR A 417 -9.45 -8.32 21.17
CA THR A 417 -9.53 -8.58 22.61
C THR A 417 -8.47 -9.60 23.02
N TYR A 418 -8.31 -9.83 24.31
CA TYR A 418 -7.40 -10.88 24.79
C TYR A 418 -7.87 -12.28 24.35
N GLU A 419 -9.18 -12.49 24.21
CA GLU A 419 -9.76 -13.74 23.70
C GLU A 419 -9.39 -13.97 22.22
N ASP A 420 -9.32 -12.89 21.40
CA ASP A 420 -8.85 -13.00 20.02
C ASP A 420 -7.40 -13.50 19.93
N LEU A 421 -6.56 -13.18 20.91
CA LEU A 421 -5.17 -13.63 20.96
C LEU A 421 -5.03 -15.13 21.22
N LEU A 422 -6.07 -15.76 21.80
CA LEU A 422 -6.13 -17.20 22.07
C LEU A 422 -6.90 -17.98 21.02
N ARG A 423 -7.59 -17.32 20.10
CA ARG A 423 -8.54 -17.95 19.16
C ARG A 423 -7.96 -19.12 18.36
N LEU A 424 -6.65 -19.10 18.07
CA LEU A 424 -5.96 -20.14 17.30
C LEU A 424 -5.14 -21.09 18.19
N ASP A 425 -5.04 -20.83 19.48
CA ASP A 425 -4.30 -21.68 20.40
C ASP A 425 -5.14 -22.94 20.68
N VAL A 426 -4.50 -24.10 20.68
CA VAL A 426 -5.11 -25.37 21.06
C VAL A 426 -4.65 -25.67 22.48
N LEU A 427 -5.62 -25.77 23.40
CA LEU A 427 -5.38 -26.21 24.77
C LEU A 427 -5.81 -27.66 24.88
N ASP A 428 -4.89 -28.54 25.33
CA ASP A 428 -5.13 -29.96 25.57
C ASP A 428 -6.03 -30.18 26.79
#